data_411722a729666b0c311670275b565c2f
#
_entry.id   411722a729666b0c311670275b565c2f
#
_cell.length_a   1.000
_cell.length_b   1.000
_cell.length_c   1.000
_cell.angle_alpha   90.00
_cell.angle_beta   90.00
_cell.angle_gamma   90.00
#
_symmetry.space_group_name_H-M   'P 1'
#
loop_
_entity.id
_entity.type
_entity.pdbx_description
1 polymer ?
#
loop_
_entity_poly.entity_id
_entity_poly.type
_entity_poly.pdbx_seq_one_letter_code
_entity_poly.pdbx_strand_id
1 'polypeptide(L)'
;MDKNLFLKNMEEMIQIAKTNGNQIDHKELLDYFSDYELNEEAKKLLIASFIEAGIRVLGVDEAQIVAEEEAEAKANVSEEEQGAIRFYEEELSQMDLPGEEEQKELITSWLADKEDGEAVIESFLPQILEIARNHMGKGVLFGDLVQEGNIGLLEAMAIYQDGDAEGFLAHAKSAVEDSILDAIAMQRGSDSVGEAMAIKANRLDDASTFLSKELGREPKIEELA
;
A
#
# COMPACT_ATOMS: atom_id res chain seq x y z
N MET A 1 -17.57 -7.02 18.32
CA MET A 1 -16.62 -7.74 17.44
C MET A 1 -15.23 -7.64 18.05
N ASP A 2 -14.55 -8.74 18.37
CA ASP A 2 -13.17 -8.67 18.86
C ASP A 2 -12.22 -8.55 17.66
N LYS A 3 -11.74 -7.35 17.41
CA LYS A 3 -10.92 -7.00 16.23
C LYS A 3 -9.57 -7.74 16.22
N ASN A 4 -8.99 -7.96 17.42
CA ASN A 4 -7.72 -8.70 17.53
C ASN A 4 -7.89 -10.17 17.19
N LEU A 5 -9.03 -10.76 17.54
CA LEU A 5 -9.36 -12.14 17.20
C LEU A 5 -9.63 -12.26 15.69
N PHE A 6 -10.31 -11.28 15.09
CA PHE A 6 -10.56 -11.24 13.65
C PHE A 6 -9.25 -11.19 12.84
N LEU A 7 -8.34 -10.28 13.20
CA LEU A 7 -7.04 -10.15 12.52
C LEU A 7 -6.20 -11.44 12.66
N LYS A 8 -6.19 -12.03 13.86
CA LYS A 8 -5.51 -13.30 14.08
C LYS A 8 -6.09 -14.42 13.22
N ASN A 9 -7.41 -14.51 13.11
CA ASN A 9 -8.07 -15.48 12.26
C ASN A 9 -7.80 -15.24 10.77
N MET A 10 -7.66 -13.99 10.34
CA MET A 10 -7.23 -13.65 8.98
C MET A 10 -5.80 -14.17 8.71
N GLU A 11 -4.87 -13.90 9.61
CA GLU A 11 -3.48 -14.38 9.48
C GLU A 11 -3.41 -15.91 9.45
N GLU A 12 -4.14 -16.59 10.33
CA GLU A 12 -4.22 -18.06 10.36
C GLU A 12 -4.77 -18.62 9.04
N MET A 13 -5.84 -18.03 8.51
CA MET A 13 -6.45 -18.48 7.26
C MET A 13 -5.55 -18.20 6.05
N ILE A 14 -4.82 -17.07 6.01
CA ILE A 14 -3.80 -16.80 5.00
C ILE A 14 -2.70 -17.87 5.03
N GLN A 15 -2.24 -18.26 6.22
CA GLN A 15 -1.23 -19.33 6.34
C GLN A 15 -1.77 -20.70 5.88
N ILE A 16 -3.02 -21.01 6.19
CA ILE A 16 -3.69 -22.22 5.69
C ILE A 16 -3.76 -22.20 4.16
N ALA A 17 -4.22 -21.09 3.57
CA ALA A 17 -4.31 -20.94 2.12
C ALA A 17 -2.94 -21.06 1.44
N LYS A 18 -1.87 -20.50 2.04
CA LYS A 18 -0.49 -20.67 1.54
C LYS A 18 -0.04 -22.15 1.55
N THR A 19 -0.41 -22.91 2.55
CA THR A 19 -0.10 -24.36 2.59
C THR A 19 -0.93 -25.17 1.59
N ASN A 20 -2.10 -24.65 1.19
CA ASN A 20 -3.00 -25.27 0.18
C ASN A 20 -2.71 -24.78 -1.26
N GLY A 21 -1.48 -24.36 -1.55
CA GLY A 21 -1.07 -23.94 -2.89
C GLY A 21 -1.49 -22.52 -3.26
N ASN A 22 -1.53 -21.62 -2.29
CA ASN A 22 -1.93 -20.21 -2.43
C ASN A 22 -3.35 -20.05 -2.99
N GLN A 23 -4.28 -20.89 -2.57
CA GLN A 23 -5.67 -20.78 -3.01
C GLN A 23 -6.66 -21.16 -1.90
N ILE A 24 -7.86 -20.57 -1.96
CA ILE A 24 -8.98 -20.85 -1.06
C ILE A 24 -10.30 -20.69 -1.83
N ASP A 25 -11.32 -21.48 -1.51
CA ASP A 25 -12.68 -21.27 -2.04
C ASP A 25 -13.37 -20.12 -1.30
N HIS A 26 -14.06 -19.22 -2.03
CA HIS A 26 -14.71 -18.06 -1.42
C HIS A 26 -15.79 -18.42 -0.39
N LYS A 27 -16.48 -19.55 -0.58
CA LYS A 27 -17.49 -20.01 0.37
C LYS A 27 -16.84 -20.50 1.65
N GLU A 28 -15.74 -21.26 1.53
CA GLU A 28 -14.98 -21.73 2.69
C GLU A 28 -14.43 -20.53 3.49
N LEU A 29 -13.93 -19.51 2.79
CA LEU A 29 -13.47 -18.26 3.39
C LEU A 29 -14.62 -17.56 4.14
N LEU A 30 -15.75 -17.33 3.51
CA LEU A 30 -16.88 -16.64 4.12
C LEU A 30 -17.52 -17.45 5.25
N ASP A 31 -17.58 -18.77 5.13
CA ASP A 31 -18.10 -19.65 6.20
C ASP A 31 -17.22 -19.62 7.45
N TYR A 32 -15.89 -19.56 7.28
CA TYR A 32 -14.96 -19.41 8.40
C TYR A 32 -15.16 -18.10 9.18
N PHE A 33 -15.51 -17.03 8.48
CA PHE A 33 -15.78 -15.72 9.08
C PHE A 33 -17.28 -15.46 9.35
N SER A 34 -18.15 -16.47 9.24
CA SER A 34 -19.61 -16.31 9.40
C SER A 34 -20.03 -15.77 10.77
N ASP A 35 -19.33 -16.13 11.85
CA ASP A 35 -19.58 -15.67 13.21
C ASP A 35 -19.38 -14.15 13.40
N TYR A 36 -18.73 -13.49 12.45
CA TYR A 36 -18.46 -12.04 12.49
C TYR A 36 -19.59 -11.19 11.91
N GLU A 37 -20.63 -11.79 11.33
CA GLU A 37 -21.80 -11.10 10.75
C GLU A 37 -21.39 -9.98 9.76
N LEU A 38 -20.44 -10.28 8.87
CA LEU A 38 -19.93 -9.32 7.91
C LEU A 38 -21.00 -8.86 6.93
N ASN A 39 -21.13 -7.55 6.72
CA ASN A 39 -21.95 -7.01 5.64
C ASN A 39 -21.26 -7.25 4.27
N GLU A 40 -21.94 -6.95 3.16
CA GLU A 40 -21.43 -7.24 1.81
C GLU A 40 -20.13 -6.48 1.50
N GLU A 41 -19.98 -5.25 2.00
CA GLU A 41 -18.75 -4.47 1.85
C GLU A 41 -17.58 -5.10 2.61
N ALA A 42 -17.80 -5.51 3.86
CA ALA A 42 -16.78 -6.18 4.67
C ALA A 42 -16.38 -7.54 4.09
N LYS A 43 -17.31 -8.28 3.45
CA LYS A 43 -17.00 -9.51 2.73
C LYS A 43 -16.11 -9.26 1.51
N LYS A 44 -16.40 -8.21 0.74
CA LYS A 44 -15.57 -7.81 -0.40
C LYS A 44 -14.16 -7.44 0.05
N LEU A 45 -14.03 -6.58 1.08
CA LEU A 45 -12.74 -6.21 1.66
C LEU A 45 -11.96 -7.42 2.20
N LEU A 46 -12.65 -8.39 2.82
CA LEU A 46 -12.04 -9.63 3.26
C LEU A 46 -11.44 -10.40 2.07
N ILE A 47 -12.23 -10.60 1.00
CA ILE A 47 -11.77 -11.31 -0.21
C ILE A 47 -10.60 -10.56 -0.86
N ALA A 48 -10.69 -9.25 -1.00
CA ALA A 48 -9.64 -8.41 -1.56
C ALA A 48 -8.34 -8.50 -0.76
N SER A 49 -8.40 -8.51 0.58
CA SER A 49 -7.22 -8.70 1.44
C SER A 49 -6.52 -10.04 1.22
N PHE A 50 -7.25 -11.10 0.86
CA PHE A 50 -6.66 -12.40 0.51
C PHE A 50 -5.99 -12.35 -0.87
N ILE A 51 -6.61 -11.69 -1.85
CA ILE A 51 -6.03 -11.47 -3.19
C ILE A 51 -4.74 -10.66 -3.08
N GLU A 52 -4.73 -9.56 -2.29
CA GLU A 52 -3.53 -8.75 -2.02
C GLU A 52 -2.41 -9.55 -1.31
N ALA A 53 -2.79 -10.51 -0.46
CA ALA A 53 -1.82 -11.42 0.18
C ALA A 53 -1.28 -12.50 -0.78
N GLY A 54 -1.62 -12.44 -2.09
CA GLY A 54 -1.20 -13.40 -3.10
C GLY A 54 -1.95 -14.74 -3.03
N ILE A 55 -3.12 -14.76 -2.41
CA ILE A 55 -3.98 -15.95 -2.32
C ILE A 55 -5.06 -15.86 -3.40
N ARG A 56 -5.13 -16.88 -4.23
CA ARG A 56 -6.18 -17.01 -5.25
C ARG A 56 -7.51 -17.41 -4.60
N VAL A 57 -8.53 -16.58 -4.75
CA VAL A 57 -9.87 -16.86 -4.21
C VAL A 57 -10.75 -17.48 -5.30
N LEU A 58 -10.99 -18.79 -5.20
CA LEU A 58 -11.77 -19.54 -6.17
C LEU A 58 -13.26 -19.20 -6.08
N GLY A 59 -13.91 -19.05 -7.23
CA GLY A 59 -15.36 -18.79 -7.31
C GLY A 59 -15.76 -17.32 -7.28
N VAL A 60 -14.79 -16.39 -7.34
CA VAL A 60 -14.99 -14.95 -7.54
C VAL A 60 -14.27 -14.49 -8.79
N ASP A 61 -14.73 -13.39 -9.37
CA ASP A 61 -13.99 -12.67 -10.41
C ASP A 61 -13.01 -11.70 -9.73
N GLU A 62 -11.76 -12.16 -9.54
CA GLU A 62 -10.71 -11.39 -8.88
C GLU A 62 -10.48 -10.05 -9.57
N ALA A 63 -10.52 -10.01 -10.90
CA ALA A 63 -10.31 -8.78 -11.65
C ALA A 63 -11.42 -7.75 -11.40
N GLN A 64 -12.66 -8.22 -11.23
CA GLN A 64 -13.77 -7.33 -10.89
C GLN A 64 -13.66 -6.79 -9.47
N ILE A 65 -13.27 -7.61 -8.50
CA ILE A 65 -13.12 -7.18 -7.11
C ILE A 65 -12.00 -6.13 -6.98
N VAL A 66 -10.86 -6.38 -7.60
CA VAL A 66 -9.74 -5.43 -7.61
C VAL A 66 -10.15 -4.12 -8.30
N ALA A 67 -10.85 -4.18 -9.42
CA ALA A 67 -11.32 -2.99 -10.14
C ALA A 67 -12.35 -2.17 -9.33
N GLU A 68 -13.24 -2.84 -8.58
CA GLU A 68 -14.22 -2.17 -7.70
C GLU A 68 -13.49 -1.48 -6.52
N GLU A 69 -12.52 -2.13 -5.88
CA GLU A 69 -11.71 -1.50 -4.82
C GLU A 69 -10.91 -0.29 -5.32
N GLU A 70 -10.28 -0.42 -6.48
CA GLU A 70 -9.56 0.70 -7.09
C GLU A 70 -10.49 1.88 -7.43
N ALA A 71 -11.72 1.60 -7.86
CA ALA A 71 -12.70 2.63 -8.15
C ALA A 71 -13.18 3.34 -6.87
N GLU A 72 -13.39 2.59 -5.78
CA GLU A 72 -13.75 3.16 -4.47
C GLU A 72 -12.59 3.96 -3.88
N ALA A 73 -11.37 3.48 -3.97
CA ALA A 73 -10.18 4.20 -3.55
C ALA A 73 -10.02 5.53 -4.30
N LYS A 74 -10.22 5.52 -5.62
CA LYS A 74 -10.21 6.73 -6.46
C LYS A 74 -11.35 7.71 -6.13
N ALA A 75 -12.51 7.23 -5.70
CA ALA A 75 -13.65 8.07 -5.32
C ALA A 75 -13.43 8.78 -3.96
N ASN A 76 -12.58 8.24 -3.10
CA ASN A 76 -12.27 8.78 -1.78
C ASN A 76 -11.09 9.77 -1.75
N VAL A 77 -10.59 10.17 -2.93
CA VAL A 77 -9.49 11.14 -3.04
C VAL A 77 -9.94 12.52 -2.57
N SER A 78 -9.23 13.08 -1.59
CA SER A 78 -9.53 14.40 -1.03
C SER A 78 -9.34 15.52 -2.05
N GLU A 79 -9.99 16.69 -1.81
CA GLU A 79 -9.77 17.87 -2.66
C GLU A 79 -8.31 18.34 -2.66
N GLU A 80 -7.59 18.15 -1.55
CA GLU A 80 -6.17 18.47 -1.41
C GLU A 80 -5.31 17.56 -2.30
N GLU A 81 -5.58 16.25 -2.32
CA GLU A 81 -4.89 15.30 -3.20
C GLU A 81 -5.18 15.58 -4.67
N GLN A 82 -6.44 15.91 -5.02
CA GLN A 82 -6.78 16.33 -6.37
C GLN A 82 -6.05 17.62 -6.77
N GLY A 83 -5.82 18.53 -5.83
CA GLY A 83 -4.98 19.71 -5.99
C GLY A 83 -3.52 19.36 -6.28
N ALA A 84 -2.96 18.44 -5.54
CA ALA A 84 -1.60 17.97 -5.74
C ALA A 84 -1.42 17.30 -7.12
N ILE A 85 -2.35 16.46 -7.53
CA ILE A 85 -2.33 15.83 -8.87
C ILE A 85 -2.29 16.88 -9.97
N ARG A 86 -3.22 17.87 -9.90
CA ARG A 86 -3.27 18.95 -10.91
C ARG A 86 -1.98 19.74 -10.95
N PHE A 87 -1.36 19.99 -9.80
CA PHE A 87 -0.08 20.70 -9.73
C PHE A 87 1.02 19.89 -10.45
N TYR A 88 1.16 18.61 -10.18
CA TYR A 88 2.14 17.76 -10.87
C TYR A 88 1.87 17.67 -12.38
N GLU A 89 0.61 17.55 -12.80
CA GLU A 89 0.24 17.53 -14.22
C GLU A 89 0.58 18.84 -14.93
N GLU A 90 0.36 19.96 -14.25
CA GLU A 90 0.68 21.30 -14.79
C GLU A 90 2.19 21.48 -14.94
N GLU A 91 2.98 21.09 -13.93
CA GLU A 91 4.43 21.12 -13.98
C GLU A 91 4.96 20.24 -15.12
N LEU A 92 4.49 19.00 -15.25
CA LEU A 92 4.87 18.10 -16.34
C LEU A 92 4.53 18.67 -17.72
N SER A 93 3.39 19.36 -17.85
CA SER A 93 2.97 19.95 -19.12
C SER A 93 3.88 21.07 -19.60
N GLN A 94 4.68 21.65 -18.70
CA GLN A 94 5.63 22.72 -18.98
C GLN A 94 7.04 22.19 -19.27
N MET A 95 7.30 20.93 -18.96
CA MET A 95 8.58 20.29 -19.20
C MET A 95 8.67 19.77 -20.65
N ASP A 96 9.85 19.90 -21.23
CA ASP A 96 10.17 19.30 -22.54
C ASP A 96 10.66 17.85 -22.30
N LEU A 97 9.70 16.93 -22.13
CA LEU A 97 9.98 15.54 -21.81
C LEU A 97 10.28 14.74 -23.07
N PRO A 98 11.28 13.84 -23.03
CA PRO A 98 11.64 13.03 -24.18
C PRO A 98 10.54 12.01 -24.52
N GLY A 99 10.41 11.70 -25.81
CA GLY A 99 9.62 10.57 -26.27
C GLY A 99 10.29 9.22 -25.94
N GLU A 100 9.58 8.10 -26.18
CA GLU A 100 10.08 6.76 -25.82
C GLU A 100 11.45 6.43 -26.40
N GLU A 101 11.70 6.78 -27.67
CA GLU A 101 13.00 6.50 -28.31
C GLU A 101 14.10 7.41 -27.77
N GLU A 102 13.80 8.68 -27.52
CA GLU A 102 14.73 9.63 -26.91
C GLU A 102 15.07 9.24 -25.48
N GLN A 103 14.11 8.74 -24.71
CA GLN A 103 14.33 8.19 -23.38
C GLN A 103 15.30 7.00 -23.41
N LYS A 104 15.16 6.09 -24.38
CA LYS A 104 16.08 4.96 -24.55
C LYS A 104 17.48 5.43 -24.92
N GLU A 105 17.60 6.45 -25.76
CA GLU A 105 18.90 7.06 -26.13
C GLU A 105 19.56 7.71 -24.91
N LEU A 106 18.82 8.47 -24.10
CA LEU A 106 19.28 9.05 -22.84
C LEU A 106 19.79 7.99 -21.88
N ILE A 107 19.00 6.92 -21.66
CA ILE A 107 19.39 5.82 -20.80
C ILE A 107 20.64 5.12 -21.33
N THR A 108 20.76 4.90 -22.63
CA THR A 108 21.90 4.26 -23.26
C THR A 108 23.18 5.11 -23.04
N SER A 109 23.09 6.42 -23.22
CA SER A 109 24.19 7.36 -22.96
C SER A 109 24.57 7.34 -21.47
N TRP A 110 23.60 7.46 -20.58
CA TRP A 110 23.85 7.42 -19.14
C TRP A 110 24.47 6.08 -18.68
N LEU A 111 24.06 4.95 -19.24
CA LEU A 111 24.68 3.66 -18.91
C LEU A 111 26.16 3.60 -19.30
N ALA A 112 26.57 4.30 -20.36
CA ALA A 112 27.93 4.29 -20.84
C ALA A 112 28.91 5.10 -19.98
N ASP A 113 28.53 6.27 -19.49
CA ASP A 113 29.39 7.19 -18.76
C ASP A 113 28.90 7.65 -17.41
N LYS A 114 27.64 7.35 -17.08
CA LYS A 114 26.94 7.79 -15.87
C LYS A 114 26.80 9.32 -15.75
N GLU A 115 26.93 10.04 -16.86
CA GLU A 115 26.63 11.46 -16.95
C GLU A 115 25.12 11.65 -17.26
N ASP A 116 24.61 12.87 -17.11
CA ASP A 116 23.21 13.25 -17.40
C ASP A 116 22.13 12.44 -16.67
N GLY A 117 22.43 11.91 -15.47
CA GLY A 117 21.47 11.18 -14.65
C GLY A 117 20.21 11.98 -14.30
N GLU A 118 20.30 13.32 -14.23
CA GLU A 118 19.17 14.21 -13.99
C GLU A 118 18.14 14.14 -15.14
N ALA A 119 18.60 14.15 -16.39
CA ALA A 119 17.74 14.01 -17.56
C ALA A 119 17.04 12.64 -17.61
N VAL A 120 17.74 11.57 -17.17
CA VAL A 120 17.13 10.25 -17.03
C VAL A 120 16.04 10.29 -15.98
N ILE A 121 16.27 10.88 -14.79
CA ILE A 121 15.27 11.00 -13.73
C ILE A 121 14.04 11.77 -14.24
N GLU A 122 14.24 12.94 -14.87
CA GLU A 122 13.16 13.73 -15.44
C GLU A 122 12.32 12.95 -16.45
N SER A 123 12.96 12.12 -17.27
CA SER A 123 12.28 11.30 -18.27
C SER A 123 11.32 10.25 -17.68
N PHE A 124 11.49 9.87 -16.40
CA PHE A 124 10.64 8.90 -15.69
C PHE A 124 9.47 9.56 -14.94
N LEU A 125 9.45 10.87 -14.76
CA LEU A 125 8.40 11.55 -13.98
C LEU A 125 6.98 11.20 -14.43
N PRO A 126 6.65 11.15 -15.75
CA PRO A 126 5.30 10.76 -16.19
C PRO A 126 4.92 9.35 -15.75
N GLN A 127 5.86 8.42 -15.82
CA GLN A 127 5.65 7.01 -15.46
C GLN A 127 5.47 6.86 -13.95
N ILE A 128 6.26 7.57 -13.15
CA ILE A 128 6.13 7.60 -11.68
C ILE A 128 4.77 8.14 -11.27
N LEU A 129 4.31 9.25 -11.89
CA LEU A 129 2.99 9.82 -11.61
C LEU A 129 1.85 8.88 -12.00
N GLU A 130 1.98 8.15 -13.10
CA GLU A 130 1.00 7.15 -13.52
C GLU A 130 0.92 5.99 -12.52
N ILE A 131 2.07 5.45 -12.09
CA ILE A 131 2.13 4.38 -11.09
C ILE A 131 1.56 4.86 -9.76
N ALA A 132 1.99 6.03 -9.26
CA ALA A 132 1.47 6.61 -8.02
C ALA A 132 -0.06 6.79 -8.07
N ARG A 133 -0.60 7.26 -9.21
CA ARG A 133 -2.05 7.42 -9.42
C ARG A 133 -2.81 6.10 -9.32
N ASN A 134 -2.25 5.02 -9.81
CA ASN A 134 -2.87 3.70 -9.73
C ASN A 134 -2.92 3.15 -8.30
N HIS A 135 -2.11 3.71 -7.40
CA HIS A 135 -2.04 3.31 -6.00
C HIS A 135 -2.67 4.32 -5.02
N MET A 136 -3.37 5.34 -5.51
CA MET A 136 -4.07 6.33 -4.69
C MET A 136 -5.16 5.70 -3.81
N GLY A 137 -5.49 6.37 -2.70
CA GLY A 137 -6.57 5.96 -1.80
C GLY A 137 -6.23 4.77 -0.90
N LYS A 138 -4.98 4.30 -0.91
CA LYS A 138 -4.51 3.17 -0.09
C LYS A 138 -3.87 3.60 1.26
N GLY A 139 -4.18 4.81 1.73
CA GLY A 139 -3.74 5.32 3.03
C GLY A 139 -2.45 6.16 2.99
N VAL A 140 -1.79 6.27 1.85
CA VAL A 140 -0.63 7.13 1.62
C VAL A 140 -1.04 8.28 0.70
N LEU A 141 -0.61 9.49 1.00
CA LEU A 141 -0.91 10.67 0.19
C LEU A 141 -0.23 10.58 -1.18
N PHE A 142 -0.89 11.10 -2.23
CA PHE A 142 -0.38 11.06 -3.60
C PHE A 142 1.04 11.64 -3.72
N GLY A 143 1.32 12.78 -3.07
CA GLY A 143 2.66 13.38 -3.06
C GLY A 143 3.73 12.47 -2.45
N ASP A 144 3.40 11.74 -1.41
CA ASP A 144 4.31 10.79 -0.75
C ASP A 144 4.55 9.58 -1.65
N LEU A 145 3.51 9.06 -2.33
CA LEU A 145 3.67 7.98 -3.33
C LEU A 145 4.62 8.39 -4.47
N VAL A 146 4.51 9.65 -4.94
CA VAL A 146 5.43 10.18 -5.96
C VAL A 146 6.87 10.25 -5.44
N GLN A 147 7.07 10.67 -4.18
CA GLN A 147 8.39 10.72 -3.56
C GLN A 147 8.99 9.32 -3.41
N GLU A 148 8.22 8.36 -2.95
CA GLU A 148 8.65 6.96 -2.84
C GLU A 148 8.99 6.36 -4.21
N GLY A 149 8.18 6.65 -5.23
CA GLY A 149 8.51 6.25 -6.60
C GLY A 149 9.83 6.84 -7.12
N ASN A 150 10.11 8.11 -6.80
CA ASN A 150 11.41 8.73 -7.12
C ASN A 150 12.58 8.05 -6.37
N ILE A 151 12.38 7.67 -5.10
CA ILE A 151 13.38 6.93 -4.33
C ILE A 151 13.65 5.57 -4.99
N GLY A 152 12.62 4.82 -5.36
CA GLY A 152 12.76 3.55 -6.08
C GLY A 152 13.52 3.68 -7.39
N LEU A 153 13.27 4.74 -8.17
CA LEU A 153 14.05 5.03 -9.39
C LEU A 153 15.53 5.28 -9.08
N LEU A 154 15.82 6.12 -8.07
CA LEU A 154 17.21 6.43 -7.69
C LEU A 154 17.95 5.19 -7.20
N GLU A 155 17.31 4.31 -6.46
CA GLU A 155 17.85 3.03 -6.04
C GLU A 155 18.14 2.12 -7.24
N ALA A 156 17.20 2.02 -8.19
CA ALA A 156 17.40 1.28 -9.43
C ALA A 156 18.61 1.80 -10.22
N MET A 157 18.76 3.13 -10.36
CA MET A 157 19.90 3.77 -11.01
C MET A 157 21.22 3.46 -10.30
N ALA A 158 21.22 3.40 -8.97
CA ALA A 158 22.43 3.15 -8.19
C ALA A 158 22.93 1.70 -8.31
N ILE A 159 22.02 0.73 -8.43
CA ILE A 159 22.39 -0.70 -8.45
C ILE A 159 22.52 -1.28 -9.86
N TYR A 160 21.92 -0.67 -10.89
CA TYR A 160 21.96 -1.18 -12.25
C TYR A 160 23.32 -0.90 -12.91
N GLN A 161 24.11 -1.95 -13.12
CA GLN A 161 25.47 -1.84 -13.64
C GLN A 161 25.65 -2.45 -15.04
N ASP A 162 25.00 -3.58 -15.29
CA ASP A 162 25.16 -4.35 -16.51
C ASP A 162 23.81 -4.56 -17.20
N GLY A 163 23.67 -4.11 -18.44
CA GLY A 163 22.47 -4.29 -19.25
C GLY A 163 22.31 -3.20 -20.30
N ASP A 164 21.18 -3.24 -20.99
CA ASP A 164 20.78 -2.26 -21.99
C ASP A 164 19.68 -1.34 -21.48
N ALA A 165 19.29 -0.36 -22.30
CA ALA A 165 18.26 0.61 -21.93
C ALA A 165 16.91 -0.04 -21.69
N GLU A 166 16.55 -1.10 -22.44
CA GLU A 166 15.26 -1.80 -22.30
C GLU A 166 15.22 -2.59 -20.99
N GLY A 167 16.31 -3.25 -20.63
CA GLY A 167 16.47 -3.91 -19.34
C GLY A 167 16.41 -2.93 -18.17
N PHE A 168 17.04 -1.76 -18.31
CA PHE A 168 16.95 -0.70 -17.30
C PHE A 168 15.53 -0.16 -17.15
N LEU A 169 14.81 0.12 -18.24
CA LEU A 169 13.41 0.57 -18.20
C LEU A 169 12.51 -0.40 -17.44
N ALA A 170 12.63 -1.70 -17.72
CA ALA A 170 11.88 -2.72 -17.02
C ALA A 170 12.23 -2.79 -15.52
N HIS A 171 13.54 -2.73 -15.20
CA HIS A 171 14.03 -2.75 -13.82
C HIS A 171 13.58 -1.52 -13.03
N ALA A 172 13.73 -0.33 -13.61
CA ALA A 172 13.34 0.93 -12.98
C ALA A 172 11.82 0.98 -12.71
N LYS A 173 11.00 0.53 -13.68
CA LYS A 173 9.56 0.47 -13.49
C LYS A 173 9.17 -0.46 -12.32
N SER A 174 9.79 -1.64 -12.23
CA SER A 174 9.56 -2.56 -11.10
C SER A 174 9.98 -1.94 -9.78
N ALA A 175 11.16 -1.32 -9.71
CA ALA A 175 11.67 -0.69 -8.49
C ALA A 175 10.79 0.49 -8.02
N VAL A 176 10.26 1.30 -8.93
CA VAL A 176 9.29 2.36 -8.63
C VAL A 176 8.02 1.78 -8.02
N GLU A 177 7.47 0.73 -8.63
CA GLU A 177 6.25 0.08 -8.14
C GLU A 177 6.46 -0.60 -6.79
N ASP A 178 7.57 -1.32 -6.63
CA ASP A 178 7.93 -1.99 -5.37
C ASP A 178 8.09 -0.97 -4.23
N SER A 179 8.78 0.15 -4.46
CA SER A 179 8.95 1.21 -3.45
C SER A 179 7.62 1.83 -3.02
N ILE A 180 6.72 2.08 -3.96
CA ILE A 180 5.37 2.58 -3.68
C ILE A 180 4.56 1.57 -2.86
N LEU A 181 4.62 0.29 -3.22
CA LEU A 181 3.93 -0.78 -2.50
C LEU A 181 4.47 -0.96 -1.07
N ASP A 182 5.79 -0.87 -0.89
CA ASP A 182 6.43 -0.93 0.42
C ASP A 182 5.98 0.24 1.32
N ALA A 183 5.88 1.46 0.79
CA ALA A 183 5.38 2.62 1.53
C ALA A 183 3.93 2.40 1.99
N ILE A 184 3.07 1.85 1.13
CA ILE A 184 1.68 1.52 1.47
C ILE A 184 1.63 0.45 2.56
N ALA A 185 2.45 -0.59 2.46
CA ALA A 185 2.53 -1.65 3.46
C ALA A 185 3.02 -1.13 4.82
N MET A 186 4.01 -0.24 4.83
CA MET A 186 4.52 0.41 6.03
C MET A 186 3.45 1.29 6.69
N GLN A 187 2.69 2.07 5.92
CA GLN A 187 1.61 2.90 6.43
C GLN A 187 0.51 2.04 7.07
N ARG A 188 0.06 0.98 6.39
CA ARG A 188 -0.92 0.02 6.93
C ARG A 188 -0.43 -0.65 8.22
N GLY A 189 0.86 -1.02 8.28
CA GLY A 189 1.50 -1.56 9.48
C GLY A 189 1.54 -0.54 10.62
N SER A 190 1.84 0.71 10.33
CA SER A 190 1.85 1.81 11.30
C SER A 190 0.45 2.08 11.86
N ASP A 191 -0.56 2.13 11.01
CA ASP A 191 -1.96 2.34 11.40
C ASP A 191 -2.46 1.21 12.32
N SER A 192 -2.10 -0.03 12.02
CA SER A 192 -2.45 -1.19 12.84
C SER A 192 -1.79 -1.15 14.23
N VAL A 193 -0.54 -0.70 14.33
CA VAL A 193 0.19 -0.51 15.61
C VAL A 193 -0.40 0.65 16.39
N GLY A 194 -0.69 1.78 15.73
CA GLY A 194 -1.33 2.94 16.35
C GLY A 194 -2.70 2.61 16.93
N GLU A 195 -3.51 1.86 16.19
CA GLU A 195 -4.83 1.40 16.64
C GLU A 195 -4.72 0.40 17.81
N ALA A 196 -3.76 -0.52 17.78
CA ALA A 196 -3.50 -1.44 18.89
C ALA A 196 -3.05 -0.69 20.15
N MET A 197 -2.24 0.38 20.01
CA MET A 197 -1.86 1.26 21.11
C MET A 197 -3.05 2.05 21.66
N ALA A 198 -3.91 2.59 20.80
CA ALA A 198 -5.12 3.30 21.23
C ALA A 198 -6.09 2.39 21.99
N ILE A 199 -6.27 1.14 21.55
CA ILE A 199 -7.08 0.15 22.26
C ILE A 199 -6.50 -0.17 23.64
N LYS A 200 -5.17 -0.32 23.74
CA LYS A 200 -4.49 -0.56 25.04
C LYS A 200 -4.64 0.66 25.98
N ALA A 201 -4.49 1.87 25.45
CA ALA A 201 -4.67 3.09 26.23
C ALA A 201 -6.11 3.23 26.77
N ASN A 202 -7.14 2.97 25.94
CA ASN A 202 -8.54 2.98 26.35
C ASN A 202 -8.83 1.92 27.42
N ARG A 203 -8.30 0.69 27.28
CA ARG A 203 -8.44 -0.35 28.30
C ARG A 203 -7.80 0.05 29.63
N LEU A 204 -6.64 0.69 29.59
CA LEU A 204 -5.97 1.18 30.78
C LEU A 204 -6.79 2.29 31.46
N ASP A 205 -7.38 3.20 30.71
CA ASP A 205 -8.25 4.27 31.19
C ASP A 205 -9.54 3.71 31.83
N ASP A 206 -10.18 2.75 31.17
CA ASP A 206 -11.35 2.04 31.70
C ASP A 206 -11.04 1.31 33.01
N ALA A 207 -9.91 0.59 33.08
CA ALA A 207 -9.46 -0.11 34.29
C ALA A 207 -9.13 0.89 35.40
N SER A 208 -8.46 2.00 35.08
CA SER A 208 -8.17 3.07 36.02
C SER A 208 -9.44 3.71 36.58
N THR A 209 -10.41 3.97 35.73
CA THR A 209 -11.71 4.54 36.13
C THR A 209 -12.49 3.56 37.03
N PHE A 210 -12.52 2.27 36.67
CA PHE A 210 -13.17 1.24 37.48
C PHE A 210 -12.52 1.11 38.86
N LEU A 211 -11.19 0.96 38.91
CA LEU A 211 -10.45 0.86 40.16
C LEU A 211 -10.53 2.13 41.02
N SER A 212 -10.57 3.31 40.42
CA SER A 212 -10.76 4.57 41.15
C SER A 212 -12.10 4.62 41.88
N LYS A 213 -13.17 4.07 41.27
CA LYS A 213 -14.48 3.96 41.91
C LYS A 213 -14.50 2.96 43.06
N GLU A 214 -13.84 1.82 42.88
CA GLU A 214 -13.76 0.78 43.92
C GLU A 214 -12.86 1.18 45.10
N LEU A 215 -11.72 1.82 44.84
CA LEU A 215 -10.73 2.20 45.84
C LEU A 215 -11.02 3.57 46.48
N GLY A 216 -11.88 4.40 45.88
CA GLY A 216 -12.14 5.78 46.31
C GLY A 216 -10.92 6.73 46.19
N ARG A 217 -9.92 6.31 45.39
CA ARG A 217 -8.70 7.08 45.10
C ARG A 217 -8.15 6.64 43.72
N GLU A 218 -7.23 7.43 43.17
CA GLU A 218 -6.52 7.01 41.96
C GLU A 218 -5.71 5.72 42.20
N PRO A 219 -5.81 4.72 41.30
CA PRO A 219 -5.05 3.48 41.41
C PRO A 219 -3.57 3.73 41.11
N LYS A 220 -2.70 2.98 41.78
CA LYS A 220 -1.27 2.97 41.46
C LYS A 220 -0.99 2.11 40.26
N ILE A 221 0.15 2.36 39.58
CA ILE A 221 0.57 1.59 38.39
C ILE A 221 0.63 0.07 38.69
N GLU A 222 1.04 -0.32 39.91
CA GLU A 222 1.12 -1.70 40.36
C GLU A 222 -0.25 -2.36 40.53
N GLU A 223 -1.32 -1.58 40.67
CA GLU A 223 -2.71 -2.04 40.81
C GLU A 223 -3.42 -2.13 39.43
N LEU A 224 -2.80 -1.57 38.37
CA LEU A 224 -3.28 -1.60 36.98
C LEU A 224 -2.59 -2.71 36.15
N ALA A 225 -1.57 -3.35 36.67
CA ALA A 225 -0.86 -4.46 36.05
C ALA A 225 -1.51 -5.79 36.40
#